data_bc5619f49053a42f3711dd049cba7872
#
_entry.id   bc5619f49053a42f3711dd049cba7872
#
_cell.length_a   1.000
_cell.length_b   1.000
_cell.length_c   1.000
_cell.angle_alpha   90.00
_cell.angle_beta   90.00
_cell.angle_gamma   90.00
#
_symmetry.space_group_name_H-M   'P 1'
#
loop_
_entity.id
_entity.type
_entity.pdbx_description
1 polymer ?
#
loop_
_entity_poly.entity_id
_entity_poly.type
_entity_poly.pdbx_seq_one_letter_code
_entity_poly.pdbx_strand_id
1 'polypeptide(L)'
;MNVIDLSDWLKSPTLLPDSVLTIGNFDGVHLGHQAMLDKAKSLAKSQQLASMVMIFEPQPREFFSPQTAPARLTNLAEKTQLIAEHRIDSLIVANFDNDFRNLSAHDFAKILVELNVKHLVLGDDFRFGHDRTGDSEFLRGFGLPVQILHTVTDHAHQDERVSSTRIRDCLQQGDLATAKHLLGRDYAITGMVEHGDKIGRTLDFPTANIALNRIKPALHGIFAVSVTATDGTDLSTLGKNTSCYKKQGVQGLTKGSLFGACNVGTRPALKDKNKYGVEWRLEVNFPKFDGDLYGRE
;
A
#
# COMPACT_ATOMS: atom_id res chain seq x y z
N MET A 1 7.26 13.79 4.62
CA MET A 1 7.90 12.94 3.59
C MET A 1 7.75 13.61 2.23
N ASN A 2 8.83 13.81 1.47
CA ASN A 2 8.79 14.31 0.10
C ASN A 2 8.51 13.14 -0.86
N VAL A 3 7.61 13.33 -1.85
CA VAL A 3 7.32 12.31 -2.86
C VAL A 3 7.88 12.80 -4.20
N ILE A 4 8.73 11.98 -4.81
CA ILE A 4 9.47 12.29 -6.03
C ILE A 4 9.06 11.28 -7.11
N ASP A 5 8.52 11.76 -8.22
CA ASP A 5 8.38 10.96 -9.43
C ASP A 5 9.75 10.84 -10.11
N LEU A 6 10.24 9.60 -10.27
CA LEU A 6 11.57 9.37 -10.84
C LEU A 6 11.65 9.83 -12.30
N SER A 7 10.59 9.61 -13.08
CA SER A 7 10.58 9.98 -14.51
C SER A 7 10.63 11.49 -14.71
N ASP A 8 9.95 12.24 -13.86
CA ASP A 8 9.99 13.70 -13.89
C ASP A 8 11.32 14.24 -13.35
N TRP A 9 11.84 13.61 -12.31
CA TRP A 9 13.15 13.97 -11.77
C TRP A 9 14.27 13.74 -12.80
N LEU A 10 14.25 12.64 -13.55
CA LEU A 10 15.23 12.34 -14.61
C LEU A 10 15.19 13.37 -15.77
N LYS A 11 14.03 13.98 -16.06
CA LYS A 11 13.90 15.04 -17.08
C LYS A 11 14.48 16.38 -16.59
N SER A 12 14.37 16.65 -15.29
CA SER A 12 14.81 17.89 -14.68
C SER A 12 15.41 17.62 -13.29
N PRO A 13 16.65 17.08 -13.24
CA PRO A 13 17.30 16.69 -12.01
C PRO A 13 17.48 17.85 -11.05
N THR A 14 17.08 17.68 -9.80
CA THR A 14 17.34 18.59 -8.70
C THR A 14 18.29 17.92 -7.72
N LEU A 15 19.08 18.72 -7.01
CA LEU A 15 20.02 18.19 -6.02
C LEU A 15 19.23 17.56 -4.85
N LEU A 16 19.43 16.27 -4.64
CA LEU A 16 18.91 15.56 -3.48
C LEU A 16 20.00 15.43 -2.40
N PRO A 17 19.62 15.34 -1.13
CA PRO A 17 20.58 15.10 -0.05
C PRO A 17 21.23 13.71 -0.18
N ASP A 18 22.43 13.59 0.34
CA ASP A 18 23.07 12.28 0.52
C ASP A 18 22.17 11.38 1.36
N SER A 19 22.00 10.11 0.93
CA SER A 19 20.94 9.28 1.48
C SER A 19 21.28 7.81 1.68
N VAL A 20 20.48 7.18 2.53
CA VAL A 20 20.32 5.72 2.63
C VAL A 20 19.02 5.35 1.94
N LEU A 21 19.11 4.49 0.95
CA LEU A 21 17.95 4.04 0.16
C LEU A 21 17.60 2.58 0.45
N THR A 22 16.31 2.29 0.55
CA THR A 22 15.78 0.93 0.45
C THR A 22 14.84 0.83 -0.76
N ILE A 23 14.82 -0.33 -1.42
CA ILE A 23 14.11 -0.53 -2.69
C ILE A 23 13.22 -1.77 -2.60
N GLY A 24 11.97 -1.65 -3.00
CA GLY A 24 11.03 -2.77 -3.03
C GLY A 24 9.61 -2.38 -3.43
N ASN A 25 8.72 -3.35 -3.53
CA ASN A 25 7.30 -3.07 -3.82
C ASN A 25 6.55 -2.51 -2.60
N PHE A 26 6.96 -2.83 -1.41
CA PHE A 26 6.35 -2.42 -0.14
C PHE A 26 4.83 -2.64 -0.08
N ASP A 27 4.33 -3.68 -0.78
CA ASP A 27 2.90 -3.97 -0.82
C ASP A 27 2.40 -4.46 0.53
N GLY A 28 1.47 -3.71 1.13
CA GLY A 28 0.94 -3.92 2.47
C GLY A 28 1.80 -3.35 3.60
N VAL A 29 3.02 -2.88 3.36
CA VAL A 29 3.95 -2.35 4.39
C VAL A 29 3.89 -3.21 5.67
N HIS A 30 4.07 -4.52 5.51
CA HIS A 30 4.03 -5.53 6.59
C HIS A 30 5.27 -5.46 7.49
N LEU A 31 5.30 -6.20 8.61
CA LEU A 31 6.39 -6.17 9.60
C LEU A 31 7.78 -6.35 8.97
N GLY A 32 7.94 -7.19 7.94
CA GLY A 32 9.20 -7.31 7.20
C GLY A 32 9.59 -6.03 6.46
N HIS A 33 8.64 -5.33 5.86
CA HIS A 33 8.87 -4.02 5.23
C HIS A 33 9.18 -2.95 6.29
N GLN A 34 8.45 -2.94 7.41
CA GLN A 34 8.68 -2.01 8.51
C GLN A 34 10.11 -2.15 9.07
N ALA A 35 10.58 -3.37 9.26
CA ALA A 35 11.97 -3.64 9.67
C ALA A 35 12.99 -3.08 8.67
N MET A 36 12.69 -3.13 7.36
CA MET A 36 13.51 -2.52 6.32
C MET A 36 13.55 -1.00 6.41
N LEU A 37 12.37 -0.37 6.61
CA LEU A 37 12.26 1.08 6.78
C LEU A 37 13.01 1.56 8.03
N ASP A 38 12.82 0.85 9.15
CA ASP A 38 13.47 1.18 10.42
C ASP A 38 15.00 1.02 10.33
N LYS A 39 15.47 0.00 9.61
CA LYS A 39 16.89 -0.22 9.37
C LYS A 39 17.49 0.88 8.50
N ALA A 40 16.84 1.23 7.40
CA ALA A 40 17.29 2.32 6.51
C ALA A 40 17.35 3.66 7.28
N LYS A 41 16.32 3.98 8.05
CA LYS A 41 16.25 5.18 8.87
C LYS A 41 17.31 5.20 9.98
N SER A 42 17.53 4.07 10.67
CA SER A 42 18.56 3.97 11.71
C SER A 42 19.97 4.18 11.13
N LEU A 43 20.25 3.58 9.97
CA LEU A 43 21.53 3.77 9.27
C LEU A 43 21.67 5.23 8.79
N ALA A 44 20.64 5.81 8.21
CA ALA A 44 20.64 7.22 7.79
C ALA A 44 20.95 8.15 8.96
N LYS A 45 20.28 7.96 10.10
CA LYS A 45 20.55 8.75 11.31
C LYS A 45 21.98 8.61 11.80
N SER A 46 22.54 7.40 11.82
CA SER A 46 23.92 7.16 12.31
C SER A 46 25.00 7.77 11.40
N GLN A 47 24.68 7.91 10.11
CA GLN A 47 25.58 8.48 9.10
C GLN A 47 25.28 9.97 8.80
N GLN A 48 24.31 10.57 9.47
CA GLN A 48 23.85 11.94 9.20
C GLN A 48 23.37 12.15 7.76
N LEU A 49 22.69 11.12 7.21
CA LEU A 49 22.13 11.10 5.86
C LEU A 49 20.60 11.16 5.90
N ALA A 50 19.97 11.44 4.76
CA ALA A 50 18.52 11.31 4.59
C ALA A 50 18.12 9.84 4.40
N SER A 51 16.90 9.51 4.80
CA SER A 51 16.28 8.19 4.55
C SER A 51 15.41 8.24 3.31
N MET A 52 15.60 7.31 2.38
CA MET A 52 14.82 7.22 1.15
C MET A 52 14.25 5.83 0.94
N VAL A 53 13.09 5.77 0.29
CA VAL A 53 12.46 4.53 -0.18
C VAL A 53 12.17 4.67 -1.65
N MET A 54 12.48 3.65 -2.45
CA MET A 54 12.06 3.58 -3.85
C MET A 54 11.04 2.46 -4.00
N ILE A 55 9.92 2.78 -4.64
CA ILE A 55 8.86 1.83 -4.99
C ILE A 55 8.60 1.87 -6.50
N PHE A 56 7.93 0.84 -7.00
CA PHE A 56 7.58 0.72 -8.42
C PHE A 56 6.07 0.86 -8.61
N GLU A 57 5.66 1.69 -9.58
CA GLU A 57 4.27 1.91 -9.94
C GLU A 57 4.08 1.93 -11.47
N PRO A 58 3.29 1.01 -12.07
CA PRO A 58 2.68 -0.16 -11.43
C PRO A 58 3.73 -1.13 -10.85
N GLN A 59 3.29 -2.07 -10.01
CA GLN A 59 4.20 -3.11 -9.53
C GLN A 59 4.69 -3.97 -10.72
N PRO A 60 5.94 -4.47 -10.72
CA PRO A 60 6.48 -5.24 -11.83
C PRO A 60 5.60 -6.40 -12.29
N ARG A 61 4.98 -7.15 -11.38
CA ARG A 61 4.06 -8.24 -11.73
C ARG A 61 2.79 -7.77 -12.42
N GLU A 62 2.32 -6.57 -12.12
CA GLU A 62 1.15 -5.99 -12.80
C GLU A 62 1.50 -5.52 -14.21
N PHE A 63 2.72 -5.05 -14.41
CA PHE A 63 3.20 -4.68 -15.72
C PHE A 63 3.38 -5.91 -16.63
N PHE A 64 4.05 -6.96 -16.15
CA PHE A 64 4.33 -8.15 -16.95
C PHE A 64 3.11 -9.04 -17.19
N SER A 65 2.22 -9.15 -16.21
CA SER A 65 1.10 -10.10 -16.23
C SER A 65 -0.11 -9.55 -15.50
N PRO A 66 -0.74 -8.47 -15.99
CA PRO A 66 -1.79 -7.77 -15.27
C PRO A 66 -2.99 -8.65 -14.92
N GLN A 67 -3.29 -9.67 -15.75
CA GLN A 67 -4.44 -10.57 -15.52
C GLN A 67 -4.16 -11.56 -14.38
N THR A 68 -2.92 -11.98 -14.18
CA THR A 68 -2.51 -12.95 -13.15
C THR A 68 -1.74 -12.31 -12.00
N ALA A 69 -1.57 -10.99 -12.03
CA ALA A 69 -0.92 -10.26 -10.96
C ALA A 69 -1.60 -10.55 -9.62
N PRO A 70 -0.83 -10.66 -8.53
CA PRO A 70 -1.40 -10.79 -7.20
C PRO A 70 -2.30 -9.60 -6.85
N ALA A 71 -3.33 -9.85 -6.06
CA ALA A 71 -4.15 -8.77 -5.52
C ALA A 71 -3.30 -7.78 -4.72
N ARG A 72 -3.51 -6.47 -4.90
CA ARG A 72 -2.82 -5.45 -4.13
C ARG A 72 -3.31 -5.40 -2.69
N LEU A 73 -2.38 -5.41 -1.76
CA LEU A 73 -2.66 -5.13 -0.36
C LEU A 73 -2.87 -3.63 -0.14
N THR A 74 -2.07 -2.80 -0.81
CA THR A 74 -2.15 -1.32 -0.71
C THR A 74 -2.09 -0.68 -2.10
N ASN A 75 -2.92 0.34 -2.36
CA ASN A 75 -2.73 1.24 -3.49
C ASN A 75 -1.57 2.23 -3.22
N LEU A 76 -1.27 3.11 -4.17
CA LEU A 76 -0.15 4.05 -4.03
C LEU A 76 -0.36 5.03 -2.87
N ALA A 77 -1.56 5.58 -2.71
CA ALA A 77 -1.87 6.54 -1.65
C ALA A 77 -1.74 5.91 -0.25
N GLU A 78 -2.35 4.74 -0.04
CA GLU A 78 -2.24 3.97 1.21
C GLU A 78 -0.78 3.62 1.54
N LYS A 79 -0.02 3.17 0.54
CA LYS A 79 1.40 2.84 0.70
C LYS A 79 2.21 4.07 1.08
N THR A 80 1.98 5.18 0.41
CA THR A 80 2.64 6.47 0.68
C THR A 80 2.39 6.92 2.11
N GLN A 81 1.15 6.84 2.57
CA GLN A 81 0.79 7.20 3.94
C GLN A 81 1.49 6.28 4.96
N LEU A 82 1.43 4.96 4.77
CA LEU A 82 2.05 3.99 5.66
C LEU A 82 3.57 4.17 5.74
N ILE A 83 4.24 4.45 4.63
CA ILE A 83 5.68 4.75 4.62
C ILE A 83 5.97 6.07 5.36
N ALA A 84 5.10 7.09 5.20
CA ALA A 84 5.24 8.37 5.89
C ALA A 84 5.13 8.23 7.42
N GLU A 85 4.27 7.32 7.92
CA GLU A 85 4.15 7.02 9.35
C GLU A 85 5.46 6.52 9.96
N HIS A 86 6.32 5.86 9.16
CA HIS A 86 7.68 5.47 9.56
C HIS A 86 8.67 6.64 9.55
N ARG A 87 8.22 7.88 9.21
CA ARG A 87 9.05 9.10 9.19
C ARG A 87 10.27 8.96 8.26
N ILE A 88 10.07 8.40 7.10
CA ILE A 88 11.02 8.42 5.99
C ILE A 88 11.03 9.82 5.38
N ASP A 89 12.20 10.32 4.99
CA ASP A 89 12.35 11.69 4.48
C ASP A 89 11.85 11.83 3.05
N SER A 90 12.12 10.84 2.17
CA SER A 90 11.68 10.88 0.77
C SER A 90 11.23 9.51 0.25
N LEU A 91 10.18 9.53 -0.57
CA LEU A 91 9.67 8.39 -1.33
C LEU A 91 9.90 8.66 -2.83
N ILE A 92 10.64 7.80 -3.49
CA ILE A 92 10.81 7.80 -4.94
C ILE A 92 9.83 6.82 -5.54
N VAL A 93 8.99 7.30 -6.44
CA VAL A 93 8.06 6.49 -7.22
C VAL A 93 8.67 6.30 -8.61
N ALA A 94 9.15 5.10 -8.89
CA ALA A 94 9.68 4.75 -10.20
C ALA A 94 8.54 4.19 -11.08
N ASN A 95 8.28 4.87 -12.19
CA ASN A 95 7.33 4.39 -13.20
C ASN A 95 7.88 3.11 -13.84
N PHE A 96 7.22 1.97 -13.60
CA PHE A 96 7.65 0.69 -14.15
C PHE A 96 7.02 0.48 -15.53
N ASP A 97 7.66 1.05 -16.54
CA ASP A 97 7.28 0.98 -17.94
C ASP A 97 8.32 0.21 -18.78
N ASN A 98 8.20 0.26 -20.10
CA ASN A 98 9.13 -0.39 -21.00
C ASN A 98 10.55 0.17 -20.93
N ASP A 99 10.69 1.48 -20.72
CA ASP A 99 11.99 2.14 -20.65
C ASP A 99 12.70 1.74 -19.35
N PHE A 100 12.01 1.82 -18.21
CA PHE A 100 12.54 1.40 -16.91
C PHE A 100 12.88 -0.10 -16.88
N ARG A 101 12.00 -0.95 -17.39
CA ARG A 101 12.22 -2.40 -17.50
C ARG A 101 13.49 -2.76 -18.25
N ASN A 102 13.82 -2.01 -19.31
CA ASN A 102 14.96 -2.26 -20.19
C ASN A 102 16.28 -1.66 -19.68
N LEU A 103 16.27 -0.96 -18.54
CA LEU A 103 17.49 -0.47 -17.92
C LEU A 103 18.45 -1.62 -17.63
N SER A 104 19.69 -1.48 -18.08
CA SER A 104 20.76 -2.39 -17.65
C SER A 104 21.02 -2.26 -16.15
N ALA A 105 21.63 -3.26 -15.52
CA ALA A 105 22.06 -3.16 -14.13
C ALA A 105 23.00 -1.96 -13.92
N HIS A 106 23.86 -1.67 -14.89
CA HIS A 106 24.78 -0.54 -14.86
C HIS A 106 24.05 0.81 -14.90
N ASP A 107 23.05 0.99 -15.79
CA ASP A 107 22.32 2.25 -15.91
C ASP A 107 21.44 2.51 -14.68
N PHE A 108 20.81 1.46 -14.14
CA PHE A 108 20.09 1.59 -12.88
C PHE A 108 21.03 2.00 -11.72
N ALA A 109 22.23 1.41 -11.63
CA ALA A 109 23.21 1.79 -10.62
C ALA A 109 23.68 3.26 -10.77
N LYS A 110 23.83 3.75 -12.02
CA LYS A 110 24.10 5.18 -12.28
C LYS A 110 22.98 6.08 -11.75
N ILE A 111 21.71 5.74 -11.99
CA ILE A 111 20.57 6.48 -11.46
C ILE A 111 20.67 6.58 -9.93
N LEU A 112 21.03 5.49 -9.24
CA LEU A 112 21.20 5.52 -7.77
C LEU A 112 22.31 6.49 -7.34
N VAL A 113 23.42 6.55 -8.08
CA VAL A 113 24.51 7.52 -7.80
C VAL A 113 24.03 8.95 -8.04
N GLU A 114 23.32 9.21 -9.14
CA GLU A 114 22.76 10.53 -9.48
C GLU A 114 21.72 11.00 -8.44
N LEU A 115 20.98 10.08 -7.84
CA LEU A 115 20.06 10.33 -6.71
C LEU A 115 20.79 10.59 -5.38
N ASN A 116 22.11 10.68 -5.38
CA ASN A 116 22.96 10.85 -4.18
C ASN A 116 22.80 9.75 -3.13
N VAL A 117 22.55 8.50 -3.58
CA VAL A 117 22.53 7.36 -2.68
C VAL A 117 23.95 7.02 -2.23
N LYS A 118 24.19 6.98 -0.92
CA LYS A 118 25.47 6.61 -0.30
C LYS A 118 25.47 5.21 0.30
N HIS A 119 24.33 4.73 0.74
CA HIS A 119 24.16 3.40 1.31
C HIS A 119 22.83 2.80 0.86
N LEU A 120 22.81 1.48 0.76
CA LEU A 120 21.61 0.70 0.46
C LEU A 120 21.28 -0.26 1.61
N VAL A 121 19.98 -0.40 1.89
CA VAL A 121 19.42 -1.48 2.72
C VAL A 121 18.50 -2.31 1.84
N LEU A 122 18.84 -3.57 1.59
CA LEU A 122 18.14 -4.43 0.64
C LEU A 122 17.78 -5.78 1.27
N GLY A 123 16.73 -6.42 0.78
CA GLY A 123 16.43 -7.80 1.12
C GLY A 123 17.44 -8.76 0.46
N ASP A 124 17.52 -9.96 1.00
CA ASP A 124 18.43 -11.03 0.54
C ASP A 124 18.10 -11.56 -0.87
N ASP A 125 16.84 -11.38 -1.32
CA ASP A 125 16.35 -11.81 -2.63
C ASP A 125 16.30 -10.67 -3.67
N PHE A 126 16.87 -9.50 -3.36
CA PHE A 126 16.82 -8.33 -4.23
C PHE A 126 17.58 -8.56 -5.54
N ARG A 127 16.90 -8.29 -6.66
CA ARG A 127 17.45 -8.33 -8.03
C ARG A 127 16.87 -7.18 -8.84
N PHE A 128 17.67 -6.60 -9.73
CA PHE A 128 17.30 -5.46 -10.55
C PHE A 128 17.94 -5.51 -11.95
N GLY A 129 17.60 -4.50 -12.77
CA GLY A 129 18.04 -4.41 -14.16
C GLY A 129 17.34 -5.40 -15.08
N HIS A 130 17.54 -5.22 -16.38
CA HIS A 130 17.00 -6.11 -17.40
C HIS A 130 17.39 -7.58 -17.11
N ASP A 131 16.40 -8.47 -17.17
CA ASP A 131 16.55 -9.90 -16.87
C ASP A 131 17.11 -10.21 -15.47
N ARG A 132 16.97 -9.26 -14.50
CA ARG A 132 17.41 -9.42 -13.10
C ARG A 132 18.91 -9.71 -12.97
N THR A 133 19.72 -9.13 -13.86
CA THR A 133 21.18 -9.36 -13.93
C THR A 133 21.93 -8.68 -12.80
N GLY A 134 21.38 -7.64 -12.19
CA GLY A 134 21.95 -6.93 -11.04
C GLY A 134 21.50 -7.52 -9.69
N ASP A 135 22.43 -7.49 -8.73
CA ASP A 135 22.19 -7.89 -7.34
C ASP A 135 23.00 -7.02 -6.36
N SER A 136 23.01 -7.41 -5.09
CA SER A 136 23.74 -6.67 -4.06
C SER A 136 25.26 -6.64 -4.27
N GLU A 137 25.84 -7.70 -4.81
CA GLU A 137 27.28 -7.76 -5.10
C GLU A 137 27.64 -6.84 -6.26
N PHE A 138 26.81 -6.79 -7.29
CA PHE A 138 26.97 -5.84 -8.38
C PHE A 138 27.02 -4.39 -7.86
N LEU A 139 26.07 -4.02 -6.95
CA LEU A 139 26.03 -2.67 -6.36
C LEU A 139 27.26 -2.37 -5.51
N ARG A 140 27.76 -3.34 -4.74
CA ARG A 140 29.01 -3.18 -3.98
C ARG A 140 30.21 -2.96 -4.92
N GLY A 141 30.29 -3.74 -5.99
CA GLY A 141 31.32 -3.57 -7.03
C GLY A 141 31.23 -2.23 -7.76
N PHE A 142 30.03 -1.65 -7.83
CA PHE A 142 29.76 -0.33 -8.40
C PHE A 142 30.15 0.83 -7.44
N GLY A 143 30.55 0.51 -6.20
CA GLY A 143 30.92 1.51 -5.18
C GLY A 143 29.78 1.92 -4.26
N LEU A 144 28.64 1.23 -4.27
CA LEU A 144 27.51 1.49 -3.39
C LEU A 144 27.48 0.46 -2.24
N PRO A 145 27.79 0.86 -1.00
CA PRO A 145 27.71 -0.04 0.14
C PRO A 145 26.30 -0.57 0.35
N VAL A 146 26.15 -1.90 0.47
CA VAL A 146 24.87 -2.58 0.66
C VAL A 146 24.85 -3.32 1.98
N GLN A 147 23.86 -3.03 2.81
CA GLN A 147 23.51 -3.81 4.00
C GLN A 147 22.32 -4.71 3.66
N ILE A 148 22.47 -6.01 3.85
CA ILE A 148 21.40 -6.98 3.66
C ILE A 148 20.58 -7.07 4.95
N LEU A 149 19.26 -6.99 4.81
CA LEU A 149 18.32 -7.36 5.83
C LEU A 149 17.80 -8.77 5.53
N HIS A 150 18.08 -9.68 6.44
CA HIS A 150 17.56 -11.05 6.33
C HIS A 150 16.04 -11.07 6.54
N THR A 151 15.42 -12.09 5.98
CA THR A 151 13.98 -12.31 6.09
C THR A 151 13.50 -12.24 7.54
N VAL A 152 12.46 -11.44 7.78
CA VAL A 152 11.75 -11.40 9.07
C VAL A 152 10.80 -12.59 9.14
N THR A 153 10.92 -13.35 10.22
CA THR A 153 10.09 -14.53 10.49
C THR A 153 9.06 -14.26 11.58
N ASP A 154 7.99 -15.00 11.53
CA ASP A 154 6.89 -14.95 12.50
C ASP A 154 7.10 -16.04 13.56
N HIS A 155 7.72 -15.70 14.69
CA HIS A 155 8.01 -16.64 15.78
C HIS A 155 6.75 -17.25 16.40
N ALA A 156 5.59 -16.63 16.26
CA ALA A 156 4.34 -17.18 16.77
C ALA A 156 3.78 -18.31 15.87
N HIS A 157 4.22 -18.39 14.62
CA HIS A 157 3.76 -19.36 13.63
C HIS A 157 4.93 -20.06 12.95
N GLN A 158 5.66 -20.91 13.71
CA GLN A 158 6.71 -21.82 13.21
C GLN A 158 7.83 -21.14 12.39
N ASP A 159 8.16 -19.90 12.71
CA ASP A 159 9.18 -19.11 12.01
C ASP A 159 8.92 -18.93 10.50
N GLU A 160 7.66 -18.98 10.07
CA GLU A 160 7.32 -18.69 8.69
C GLU A 160 7.65 -17.26 8.31
N ARG A 161 8.05 -17.08 7.04
CA ARG A 161 8.36 -15.74 6.50
C ARG A 161 7.16 -14.80 6.57
N VAL A 162 7.36 -13.59 7.12
CA VAL A 162 6.41 -12.49 6.98
C VAL A 162 6.47 -11.97 5.54
N SER A 163 5.40 -12.14 4.78
CA SER A 163 5.38 -11.78 3.35
C SER A 163 4.00 -11.30 2.88
N SER A 164 3.99 -10.47 1.82
CA SER A 164 2.75 -10.05 1.17
C SER A 164 1.93 -11.23 0.62
N THR A 165 2.58 -12.31 0.22
CA THR A 165 1.89 -13.53 -0.25
C THR A 165 1.10 -14.17 0.87
N ARG A 166 1.72 -14.44 2.01
CA ARG A 166 1.05 -15.03 3.18
C ARG A 166 -0.11 -14.15 3.68
N ILE A 167 0.06 -12.82 3.67
CA ILE A 167 -1.02 -11.91 4.05
C ILE A 167 -2.21 -12.00 3.08
N ARG A 168 -1.96 -12.11 1.77
CA ARG A 168 -3.04 -12.31 0.79
C ARG A 168 -3.79 -13.62 1.02
N ASP A 169 -3.06 -14.68 1.33
CA ASP A 169 -3.64 -16.01 1.60
C ASP A 169 -4.53 -15.94 2.87
N CYS A 170 -4.07 -15.31 3.94
CA CYS A 170 -4.88 -15.07 5.14
C CYS A 170 -6.15 -14.25 4.83
N LEU A 171 -6.02 -13.15 4.08
CA LEU A 171 -7.17 -12.31 3.71
C LEU A 171 -8.19 -13.07 2.84
N GLN A 172 -7.73 -13.90 1.90
CA GLN A 172 -8.60 -14.73 1.05
C GLN A 172 -9.35 -15.79 1.85
N GLN A 173 -8.74 -16.31 2.90
CA GLN A 173 -9.34 -17.30 3.81
C GLN A 173 -10.20 -16.65 4.92
N GLY A 174 -10.20 -15.32 5.01
CA GLY A 174 -10.91 -14.59 6.06
C GLY A 174 -10.20 -14.60 7.41
N ASP A 175 -8.94 -15.05 7.48
CA ASP A 175 -8.11 -15.00 8.69
C ASP A 175 -7.54 -13.59 8.89
N LEU A 176 -8.41 -12.69 9.34
CA LEU A 176 -8.05 -11.30 9.62
C LEU A 176 -7.12 -11.18 10.83
N ALA A 177 -7.16 -12.14 11.75
CA ALA A 177 -6.32 -12.11 12.94
C ALA A 177 -4.84 -12.31 12.59
N THR A 178 -4.53 -13.34 11.80
CA THR A 178 -3.16 -13.57 11.31
C THR A 178 -2.73 -12.47 10.36
N ALA A 179 -3.61 -11.98 9.47
CA ALA A 179 -3.30 -10.84 8.59
C ALA A 179 -2.91 -9.59 9.41
N LYS A 180 -3.67 -9.27 10.47
CA LYS A 180 -3.37 -8.17 11.40
C LYS A 180 -2.02 -8.36 12.08
N HIS A 181 -1.72 -9.56 12.56
CA HIS A 181 -0.45 -9.89 13.20
C HIS A 181 0.73 -9.63 12.25
N LEU A 182 0.65 -10.13 11.00
CA LEU A 182 1.71 -9.97 10.00
C LEU A 182 1.87 -8.53 9.51
N LEU A 183 0.78 -7.76 9.47
CA LEU A 183 0.78 -6.34 9.11
C LEU A 183 1.22 -5.43 10.26
N GLY A 184 1.10 -5.88 11.52
CA GLY A 184 1.25 -5.04 12.72
C GLY A 184 0.10 -4.05 12.93
N ARG A 185 -0.97 -4.14 12.13
CA ARG A 185 -2.17 -3.28 12.18
C ARG A 185 -3.36 -3.97 11.54
N ASP A 186 -4.57 -3.44 11.75
CA ASP A 186 -5.74 -3.89 11.02
C ASP A 186 -5.57 -3.68 9.51
N TYR A 187 -6.08 -4.61 8.69
CA TYR A 187 -6.12 -4.41 7.25
C TYR A 187 -7.17 -3.35 6.92
N ALA A 188 -6.78 -2.35 6.16
CA ALA A 188 -7.66 -1.24 5.76
C ALA A 188 -7.63 -1.04 4.23
N ILE A 189 -8.71 -0.51 3.71
CA ILE A 189 -8.86 -0.06 2.33
C ILE A 189 -9.34 1.39 2.37
N THR A 190 -8.66 2.26 1.63
CA THR A 190 -8.98 3.68 1.53
C THR A 190 -9.42 4.04 0.12
N GLY A 191 -10.43 4.90 0.01
CA GLY A 191 -10.89 5.42 -1.27
C GLY A 191 -12.01 6.43 -1.12
N MET A 192 -12.22 7.22 -2.17
CA MET A 192 -13.28 8.21 -2.24
C MET A 192 -14.65 7.56 -2.23
N VAL A 193 -15.58 8.15 -1.53
CA VAL A 193 -17.00 7.78 -1.58
C VAL A 193 -17.62 8.35 -2.85
N GLU A 194 -17.98 7.47 -3.77
CA GLU A 194 -18.55 7.82 -5.09
C GLU A 194 -20.05 7.58 -5.14
N HIS A 195 -20.68 8.22 -6.12
CA HIS A 195 -22.08 7.96 -6.42
C HIS A 195 -22.26 6.59 -7.06
N GLY A 196 -22.94 5.69 -6.36
CA GLY A 196 -23.38 4.40 -6.91
C GLY A 196 -24.73 4.48 -7.63
N ASP A 197 -25.25 3.34 -8.06
CA ASP A 197 -26.52 3.22 -8.79
C ASP A 197 -27.77 3.55 -7.93
N LYS A 198 -27.58 3.93 -6.66
CA LYS A 198 -28.63 4.35 -5.71
C LYS A 198 -29.72 3.28 -5.44
N ILE A 199 -29.51 2.05 -5.85
CA ILE A 199 -30.48 0.93 -5.67
C ILE A 199 -30.72 0.65 -4.19
N GLY A 200 -29.67 0.74 -3.36
CA GLY A 200 -29.80 0.54 -1.90
C GLY A 200 -30.77 1.52 -1.22
N ARG A 201 -30.92 2.75 -1.75
CA ARG A 201 -31.88 3.73 -1.21
C ARG A 201 -33.35 3.32 -1.43
N THR A 202 -33.63 2.61 -2.51
CA THR A 202 -35.01 2.12 -2.81
C THR A 202 -35.39 0.92 -1.93
N LEU A 203 -34.40 0.33 -1.26
CA LEU A 203 -34.56 -0.83 -0.39
C LEU A 203 -34.33 -0.49 1.10
N ASP A 204 -34.32 0.79 1.48
CA ASP A 204 -34.02 1.29 2.83
C ASP A 204 -32.65 0.85 3.39
N PHE A 205 -31.70 0.47 2.51
CA PHE A 205 -30.33 0.13 2.86
C PHE A 205 -29.32 0.98 2.09
N PRO A 206 -29.19 2.28 2.41
CA PRO A 206 -28.24 3.15 1.73
C PRO A 206 -26.80 2.66 1.95
N THR A 207 -26.05 2.52 0.86
CA THR A 207 -24.64 2.11 0.87
C THR A 207 -23.74 3.23 0.35
N ALA A 208 -22.58 3.40 0.97
CA ALA A 208 -21.48 4.18 0.42
C ALA A 208 -20.66 3.28 -0.50
N ASN A 209 -20.45 3.73 -1.74
CA ASN A 209 -19.59 3.05 -2.71
C ASN A 209 -18.20 3.67 -2.61
N ILE A 210 -17.18 2.86 -2.32
CA ILE A 210 -15.81 3.32 -2.12
C ILE A 210 -14.95 2.88 -3.31
N ALA A 211 -14.27 3.84 -3.92
CA ALA A 211 -13.36 3.59 -5.04
C ALA A 211 -12.15 2.78 -4.57
N LEU A 212 -11.94 1.58 -5.15
CA LEU A 212 -10.88 0.68 -4.72
C LEU A 212 -9.48 1.10 -5.22
N ASN A 213 -9.39 1.79 -6.36
CA ASN A 213 -8.14 2.24 -6.97
C ASN A 213 -7.07 1.14 -7.07
N ARG A 214 -7.50 -0.08 -7.39
CA ARG A 214 -6.65 -1.27 -7.57
C ARG A 214 -7.30 -2.27 -8.53
N ILE A 215 -6.48 -3.09 -9.19
CA ILE A 215 -6.96 -4.07 -10.19
C ILE A 215 -7.94 -5.04 -9.53
N LYS A 216 -7.56 -5.58 -8.37
CA LYS A 216 -8.42 -6.44 -7.53
C LYS A 216 -8.04 -6.31 -6.06
N PRO A 217 -9.01 -6.37 -5.14
CA PRO A 217 -8.75 -6.39 -3.70
C PRO A 217 -8.19 -7.75 -3.26
N ALA A 218 -7.49 -7.76 -2.11
CA ALA A 218 -6.92 -8.98 -1.55
C ALA A 218 -7.93 -9.84 -0.77
N LEU A 219 -9.12 -9.31 -0.49
CA LEU A 219 -10.21 -10.03 0.17
C LEU A 219 -11.52 -9.83 -0.59
N HIS A 220 -12.48 -10.72 -0.35
CA HIS A 220 -13.84 -10.63 -0.86
C HIS A 220 -14.81 -11.23 0.16
N GLY A 221 -16.04 -10.74 0.16
CA GLY A 221 -17.08 -11.19 1.10
C GLY A 221 -17.68 -10.04 1.89
N ILE A 222 -18.34 -10.39 3.00
CA ILE A 222 -19.03 -9.45 3.87
C ILE A 222 -18.28 -9.35 5.20
N PHE A 223 -18.00 -8.12 5.63
CA PHE A 223 -17.20 -7.84 6.82
C PHE A 223 -17.86 -6.78 7.69
N ALA A 224 -17.70 -6.93 8.99
CA ALA A 224 -17.94 -5.84 9.93
C ALA A 224 -16.72 -4.90 9.91
N VAL A 225 -16.96 -3.60 9.70
CA VAL A 225 -15.90 -2.62 9.53
C VAL A 225 -16.05 -1.39 10.42
N SER A 226 -14.92 -0.82 10.81
CA SER A 226 -14.84 0.54 11.34
C SER A 226 -14.39 1.47 10.23
N VAL A 227 -15.11 2.57 10.03
CA VAL A 227 -14.82 3.54 8.95
C VAL A 227 -14.47 4.88 9.58
N THR A 228 -13.36 5.46 9.11
CA THR A 228 -12.86 6.78 9.51
C THR A 228 -12.62 7.62 8.28
N ALA A 229 -12.73 8.93 8.40
CA ALA A 229 -12.30 9.84 7.35
C ALA A 229 -10.78 10.08 7.42
N THR A 230 -10.12 10.16 6.26
CA THR A 230 -8.67 10.39 6.16
C THR A 230 -8.27 11.80 6.58
N ASP A 231 -9.18 12.77 6.43
CA ASP A 231 -8.99 14.17 6.87
C ASP A 231 -9.19 14.39 8.38
N GLY A 232 -9.46 13.31 9.14
CA GLY A 232 -9.73 13.37 10.58
C GLY A 232 -11.11 13.87 10.97
N THR A 233 -12.02 14.07 10.02
CA THR A 233 -13.41 14.44 10.29
C THR A 233 -14.07 13.41 11.21
N ASP A 234 -14.74 13.86 12.26
CA ASP A 234 -15.56 13.01 13.10
C ASP A 234 -16.86 12.64 12.36
N LEU A 235 -16.86 11.46 11.72
CA LEU A 235 -18.00 10.98 10.94
C LEU A 235 -19.28 10.83 11.80
N SER A 236 -19.13 10.62 13.10
CA SER A 236 -20.27 10.48 14.01
C SER A 236 -21.08 11.78 14.17
N THR A 237 -20.57 12.91 13.69
CA THR A 237 -21.25 14.22 13.76
C THR A 237 -22.04 14.55 12.49
N LEU A 238 -21.84 13.81 11.41
CA LEU A 238 -22.43 14.13 10.10
C LEU A 238 -23.88 13.68 9.92
N GLY A 239 -24.40 12.82 10.81
CA GLY A 239 -25.78 12.32 10.73
C GLY A 239 -26.60 12.69 11.98
N LYS A 240 -27.94 12.67 11.84
CA LYS A 240 -28.87 12.99 12.94
C LYS A 240 -29.00 11.85 13.94
N ASN A 241 -28.80 10.59 13.51
CA ASN A 241 -29.05 9.36 14.27
C ASN A 241 -27.78 8.65 14.76
N THR A 242 -26.72 9.37 15.02
CA THR A 242 -25.41 8.80 15.42
C THR A 242 -25.31 8.32 16.86
N SER A 243 -26.35 8.57 17.69
CA SER A 243 -26.34 8.19 19.11
C SER A 243 -26.25 6.67 19.36
N CYS A 244 -26.63 5.84 18.41
CA CYS A 244 -26.54 4.38 18.52
C CYS A 244 -25.08 3.88 18.50
N TYR A 245 -24.16 4.60 17.85
CA TYR A 245 -22.73 4.27 17.80
C TYR A 245 -22.01 4.60 19.11
N LYS A 246 -22.51 5.57 19.88
CA LYS A 246 -21.93 5.99 21.17
C LYS A 246 -22.27 5.06 22.34
N LYS A 247 -23.34 4.25 22.22
CA LYS A 247 -23.88 3.43 23.33
C LYS A 247 -23.53 1.96 23.28
N GLN A 248 -23.04 1.42 22.17
CA GLN A 248 -22.97 -0.05 21.99
C GLN A 248 -21.66 -0.70 22.40
N GLY A 249 -20.68 0.00 22.97
CA GLY A 249 -19.46 -0.62 23.51
C GLY A 249 -18.78 -1.58 22.54
N VAL A 250 -18.89 -1.35 21.22
CA VAL A 250 -18.25 -2.17 20.21
C VAL A 250 -16.75 -2.01 20.37
N GLN A 251 -16.07 -3.09 20.80
CA GLN A 251 -14.62 -3.09 20.93
C GLN A 251 -13.99 -2.78 19.56
N GLY A 252 -13.04 -1.86 19.53
CA GLY A 252 -12.28 -1.52 18.32
C GLY A 252 -12.75 -0.29 17.55
N LEU A 253 -13.85 0.38 17.96
CA LEU A 253 -14.22 1.67 17.36
C LEU A 253 -13.34 2.80 17.92
N THR A 254 -12.68 3.52 17.02
CA THR A 254 -11.98 4.76 17.37
C THR A 254 -12.97 5.92 17.49
N LYS A 255 -12.59 6.95 18.25
CA LYS A 255 -13.41 8.17 18.35
C LYS A 255 -13.61 8.77 16.96
N GLY A 256 -14.83 9.08 16.58
CA GLY A 256 -15.16 9.68 15.28
C GLY A 256 -15.40 8.69 14.14
N SER A 257 -15.30 7.38 14.40
CA SER A 257 -15.58 6.34 13.41
C SER A 257 -17.06 5.96 13.36
N LEU A 258 -17.48 5.41 12.20
CA LEU A 258 -18.75 4.73 12.02
C LEU A 258 -18.54 3.22 11.94
N PHE A 259 -19.49 2.46 12.47
CA PHE A 259 -19.57 1.02 12.26
C PHE A 259 -20.41 0.74 11.02
N GLY A 260 -19.93 -0.19 10.15
CA GLY A 260 -20.65 -0.57 8.95
C GLY A 260 -20.54 -2.06 8.63
N ALA A 261 -21.43 -2.52 7.77
CA ALA A 261 -21.32 -3.80 7.08
C ALA A 261 -20.78 -3.55 5.69
N CYS A 262 -19.59 -4.04 5.42
CA CYS A 262 -18.88 -3.87 4.14
C CYS A 262 -19.09 -5.11 3.28
N ASN A 263 -19.43 -4.92 2.01
CA ASN A 263 -19.39 -5.95 0.99
C ASN A 263 -18.28 -5.63 -0.03
N VAL A 264 -17.35 -6.56 -0.18
CA VAL A 264 -16.33 -6.53 -1.25
C VAL A 264 -16.67 -7.63 -2.24
N GLY A 265 -17.08 -7.26 -3.42
CA GLY A 265 -17.57 -8.22 -4.41
C GLY A 265 -17.36 -7.75 -5.84
N THR A 266 -17.77 -8.62 -6.77
CA THR A 266 -17.73 -8.33 -8.20
C THR A 266 -19.15 -8.14 -8.73
N ARG A 267 -19.27 -7.23 -9.70
CA ARG A 267 -20.48 -7.13 -10.53
C ARG A 267 -20.12 -7.58 -11.93
N PRO A 268 -20.96 -8.40 -12.59
CA PRO A 268 -20.80 -8.68 -14.00
C PRO A 268 -20.81 -7.34 -14.76
N ALA A 269 -19.76 -7.03 -15.50
CA ALA A 269 -19.71 -5.82 -16.30
C ALA A 269 -20.77 -5.91 -17.40
N LEU A 270 -21.82 -5.10 -17.29
CA LEU A 270 -22.89 -5.02 -18.30
C LEU A 270 -22.47 -4.28 -19.57
N LYS A 271 -21.35 -3.57 -19.56
CA LYS A 271 -20.71 -2.95 -20.74
C LYS A 271 -19.24 -2.64 -20.43
N ASP A 272 -18.38 -2.86 -21.39
CA ASP A 272 -16.94 -2.60 -21.43
C ASP A 272 -16.48 -1.32 -20.70
N LYS A 273 -16.16 -1.40 -19.43
CA LYS A 273 -15.58 -0.26 -18.71
C LYS A 273 -14.23 -0.52 -18.06
N ASN A 274 -13.77 -1.75 -18.01
CA ASN A 274 -12.36 -1.94 -17.65
C ASN A 274 -11.70 -3.05 -18.50
N LYS A 275 -10.40 -2.88 -18.66
CA LYS A 275 -9.50 -3.75 -19.42
C LYS A 275 -9.48 -5.22 -18.94
N TYR A 276 -10.15 -5.53 -17.82
CA TYR A 276 -10.07 -6.84 -17.15
C TYR A 276 -11.42 -7.57 -17.05
N GLY A 277 -12.51 -7.00 -17.58
CA GLY A 277 -13.81 -7.68 -17.72
C GLY A 277 -14.60 -7.89 -16.41
N VAL A 278 -14.06 -7.48 -15.26
CA VAL A 278 -14.69 -7.63 -13.94
C VAL A 278 -14.56 -6.31 -13.18
N GLU A 279 -15.68 -5.77 -12.73
CA GLU A 279 -15.70 -4.59 -11.87
C GLU A 279 -15.76 -5.01 -10.40
N TRP A 280 -14.72 -4.71 -9.63
CA TRP A 280 -14.70 -4.87 -8.19
C TRP A 280 -15.35 -3.66 -7.51
N ARG A 281 -16.21 -3.91 -6.53
CA ARG A 281 -16.87 -2.89 -5.72
C ARG A 281 -16.63 -3.12 -4.24
N LEU A 282 -16.52 -2.01 -3.53
CA LEU A 282 -16.56 -1.95 -2.08
C LEU A 282 -17.75 -1.09 -1.70
N GLU A 283 -18.71 -1.70 -1.05
CA GLU A 283 -19.95 -1.07 -0.62
C GLU A 283 -20.06 -1.19 0.90
N VAL A 284 -20.29 -0.07 1.60
CA VAL A 284 -20.48 -0.08 3.05
C VAL A 284 -21.87 0.42 3.38
N ASN A 285 -22.65 -0.41 4.07
CA ASN A 285 -23.90 -0.02 4.69
C ASN A 285 -23.64 0.42 6.13
N PHE A 286 -24.16 1.56 6.49
CA PHE A 286 -24.10 2.11 7.85
C PHE A 286 -25.48 2.03 8.49
N PRO A 287 -25.74 1.05 9.38
CA PRO A 287 -27.03 0.90 10.02
C PRO A 287 -27.43 2.18 10.76
N LYS A 288 -28.62 2.73 10.44
CA LYS A 288 -29.19 3.93 11.08
C LYS A 288 -28.39 5.25 10.88
N PHE A 289 -27.45 5.30 9.95
CA PHE A 289 -26.78 6.54 9.58
C PHE A 289 -27.56 7.24 8.45
N ASP A 290 -27.85 8.52 8.64
CA ASP A 290 -28.64 9.35 7.72
C ASP A 290 -27.86 10.56 7.18
N GLY A 291 -26.54 10.56 7.36
CA GLY A 291 -25.66 11.62 6.88
C GLY A 291 -25.20 11.44 5.42
N ASP A 292 -24.49 12.44 4.92
CA ASP A 292 -23.88 12.43 3.60
C ASP A 292 -22.36 12.23 3.68
N LEU A 293 -21.86 11.24 2.97
CA LEU A 293 -20.45 10.88 2.91
C LEU A 293 -19.83 11.08 1.51
N TYR A 294 -20.62 11.55 0.51
CA TYR A 294 -20.12 11.71 -0.84
C TYR A 294 -18.95 12.67 -0.94
N GLY A 295 -17.95 12.30 -1.77
CA GLY A 295 -16.75 13.08 -1.98
C GLY A 295 -15.78 13.11 -0.79
N ARG A 296 -15.97 12.25 0.21
CA ARG A 296 -15.04 12.06 1.32
C ARG A 296 -14.16 10.82 1.10
N GLU A 297 -12.98 10.86 1.67
CA GLU A 297 -12.06 9.73 1.68
C GLU A 297 -11.84 9.17 3.09
#